data_b5cfa6f417fec6de67a2fd75b81d1ffc
#
_entry.id   b5cfa6f417fec6de67a2fd75b81d1ffc
#
_cell.length_a   1.000
_cell.length_b   1.000
_cell.length_c   1.000
_cell.angle_alpha   90.00
_cell.angle_beta   90.00
_cell.angle_gamma   90.00
#
_symmetry.space_group_name_H-M   'P 1'
#
loop_
_entity.id
_entity.type
_entity.pdbx_description
1 polymer ?
#
loop_
_entity_poly.entity_id
_entity_poly.type
_entity_poly.pdbx_seq_one_letter_code
_entity_poly.pdbx_strand_id
1 'polypeptide(L)'
;MTYDDAVKALSNDAVKLVKNNQTIGLGSGRSATAFVKSLSLLVKKKKINIKCVPTSLQIKLEAEKGKLHLIEAVLDKIDIVFDGADQIDKEKNLIKGGGGALLRENILINAAKKVVIMADSSKFVTNFNRDVPVEVHPLARNTAFKSILKIGGKPRIRTLERGYPFITENGNIILDCNFGVIKKPKLSLIHI
;
A
#
# COMPACT_ATOMS: atom_id res chain seq x y z
N MET A 1 7.41 -17.52 16.19
CA MET A 1 7.94 -16.48 15.31
C MET A 1 7.19 -15.20 15.63
N THR A 2 7.87 -14.18 16.11
CA THR A 2 7.23 -12.88 16.37
C THR A 2 6.80 -12.22 15.06
N TYR A 3 5.93 -11.22 15.14
CA TYR A 3 5.55 -10.43 13.97
C TYR A 3 6.77 -9.78 13.31
N ASP A 4 7.70 -9.26 14.09
CA ASP A 4 8.92 -8.61 13.58
C ASP A 4 9.86 -9.61 12.89
N ASP A 5 9.96 -10.85 13.39
CA ASP A 5 10.71 -11.91 12.72
C ASP A 5 10.11 -12.26 11.35
N ALA A 6 8.77 -12.35 11.27
CA ALA A 6 8.08 -12.63 10.02
C ALA A 6 8.29 -11.50 9.00
N VAL A 7 8.15 -10.24 9.41
CA VAL A 7 8.38 -9.07 8.56
C VAL A 7 9.82 -9.00 8.07
N LYS A 8 10.80 -9.32 8.93
CA LYS A 8 12.23 -9.38 8.57
C LYS A 8 12.51 -10.50 7.57
N ALA A 9 11.93 -11.68 7.77
CA ALA A 9 12.08 -12.80 6.83
C ALA A 9 11.50 -12.46 5.45
N LEU A 10 10.26 -11.92 5.40
CA LEU A 10 9.63 -11.45 4.17
C LEU A 10 10.49 -10.41 3.43
N SER A 11 11.05 -9.44 4.16
CA SER A 11 11.91 -8.42 3.60
C SER A 11 13.19 -9.00 2.99
N ASN A 12 13.81 -9.96 3.67
CA ASN A 12 15.03 -10.64 3.20
C ASN A 12 14.77 -11.50 1.96
N ASP A 13 13.59 -12.06 1.81
CA ASP A 13 13.22 -12.79 0.59
C ASP A 13 12.85 -11.84 -0.55
N ALA A 14 12.11 -10.78 -0.25
CA ALA A 14 11.71 -9.79 -1.24
C ALA A 14 12.91 -9.10 -1.90
N VAL A 15 13.96 -8.73 -1.14
CA VAL A 15 15.14 -8.08 -1.71
C VAL A 15 15.94 -8.96 -2.68
N LYS A 16 15.77 -10.29 -2.64
CA LYS A 16 16.42 -11.20 -3.61
C LYS A 16 15.87 -11.01 -5.03
N LEU A 17 14.68 -10.43 -5.17
CA LEU A 17 14.06 -10.14 -6.47
C LEU A 17 14.57 -8.87 -7.13
N VAL A 18 15.32 -8.05 -6.39
CA VAL A 18 15.87 -6.79 -6.89
C VAL A 18 17.07 -7.03 -7.78
N LYS A 19 17.07 -6.36 -8.93
CA LYS A 19 18.16 -6.41 -9.92
C LYS A 19 18.78 -5.03 -10.11
N ASN A 20 19.99 -5.01 -10.65
CA ASN A 20 20.66 -3.76 -11.00
C ASN A 20 19.88 -2.98 -12.07
N ASN A 21 19.96 -1.64 -12.03
CA ASN A 21 19.33 -0.71 -12.96
C ASN A 21 17.79 -0.73 -12.99
N GLN A 22 17.13 -1.26 -11.94
CA GLN A 22 15.67 -1.22 -11.83
C GLN A 22 15.17 0.09 -11.23
N THR A 23 13.96 0.47 -11.66
CA THR A 23 13.12 1.45 -10.97
C THR A 23 12.14 0.70 -10.07
N ILE A 24 12.19 0.97 -8.77
CA ILE A 24 11.48 0.23 -7.73
C ILE A 24 10.44 1.14 -7.06
N GLY A 25 9.19 0.75 -7.10
CA GLY A 25 8.14 1.37 -6.29
C GLY A 25 8.18 0.85 -4.86
N LEU A 26 8.18 1.77 -3.91
CA LEU A 26 8.21 1.48 -2.49
C LEU A 26 6.83 1.77 -1.89
N GLY A 27 6.09 0.73 -1.54
CA GLY A 27 4.82 0.81 -0.82
C GLY A 27 4.96 1.45 0.55
N SER A 28 3.92 1.42 1.37
CA SER A 28 3.92 2.04 2.70
C SER A 28 3.67 1.04 3.83
N GLY A 29 3.79 1.53 5.08
CA GLY A 29 3.55 0.75 6.28
C GLY A 29 4.74 -0.12 6.74
N ARG A 30 4.48 -0.99 7.73
CA ARG A 30 5.55 -1.73 8.44
C ARG A 30 6.37 -2.67 7.56
N SER A 31 5.71 -3.46 6.71
CA SER A 31 6.41 -4.39 5.80
C SER A 31 7.29 -3.65 4.80
N ALA A 32 6.78 -2.56 4.21
CA ALA A 32 7.53 -1.72 3.30
C ALA A 32 8.72 -1.04 3.99
N THR A 33 8.55 -0.54 5.22
CA THR A 33 9.65 0.03 6.02
C THR A 33 10.77 -0.98 6.24
N ALA A 34 10.43 -2.22 6.62
CA ALA A 34 11.41 -3.27 6.81
C ALA A 34 12.12 -3.64 5.49
N PHE A 35 11.36 -3.71 4.38
CA PHE A 35 11.91 -3.93 3.05
C PHE A 35 12.91 -2.83 2.67
N VAL A 36 12.59 -1.55 2.88
CA VAL A 36 13.48 -0.43 2.58
C VAL A 36 14.79 -0.54 3.35
N LYS A 37 14.76 -0.94 4.62
CA LYS A 37 15.98 -1.20 5.42
C LYS A 37 16.82 -2.31 4.81
N SER A 38 16.20 -3.45 4.47
CA SER A 38 16.90 -4.58 3.84
C SER A 38 17.44 -4.23 2.44
N LEU A 39 16.69 -3.44 1.66
CA LEU A 39 17.08 -2.94 0.35
C LEU A 39 18.32 -2.04 0.43
N SER A 40 18.35 -1.14 1.40
CA SER A 40 19.48 -0.24 1.65
C SER A 40 20.77 -1.02 1.94
N LEU A 41 20.66 -2.08 2.75
CA LEU A 41 21.79 -2.98 3.02
C LEU A 41 22.24 -3.73 1.78
N LEU A 42 21.30 -4.22 0.96
CA LEU A 42 21.60 -4.90 -0.29
C LEU A 42 22.35 -3.99 -1.28
N VAL A 43 21.82 -2.77 -1.49
CA VAL A 43 22.41 -1.76 -2.39
C VAL A 43 23.85 -1.44 -1.97
N LYS A 44 24.06 -1.19 -0.68
CA LYS A 44 25.39 -0.92 -0.12
C LYS A 44 26.35 -2.10 -0.30
N LYS A 45 25.88 -3.33 -0.01
CA LYS A 45 26.70 -4.54 -0.09
C LYS A 45 27.07 -4.89 -1.51
N LYS A 46 26.11 -4.87 -2.44
CA LYS A 46 26.30 -5.31 -3.83
C LYS A 46 26.70 -4.18 -4.79
N LYS A 47 26.71 -2.92 -4.32
CA LYS A 47 26.99 -1.73 -5.14
C LYS A 47 26.13 -1.66 -6.41
N ILE A 48 24.87 -2.09 -6.32
CA ILE A 48 23.92 -2.01 -7.42
C ILE A 48 23.33 -0.60 -7.53
N ASN A 49 23.02 -0.19 -8.76
CA ASN A 49 22.36 1.06 -9.04
C ASN A 49 20.86 0.81 -9.23
N ILE A 50 20.02 1.48 -8.45
CA ILE A 50 18.57 1.41 -8.55
C ILE A 50 17.98 2.82 -8.33
N LYS A 51 16.78 3.04 -8.86
CA LYS A 51 15.98 4.22 -8.58
C LYS A 51 14.76 3.81 -7.77
N CYS A 52 14.37 4.62 -6.78
CA CYS A 52 13.26 4.30 -5.89
C CYS A 52 12.19 5.40 -5.93
N VAL A 53 10.92 4.98 -5.99
CA VAL A 53 9.76 5.88 -5.96
C VAL A 53 8.95 5.59 -4.70
N PRO A 54 8.96 6.45 -3.68
CA PRO A 54 8.22 6.24 -2.45
C PRO A 54 6.74 6.63 -2.60
N THR A 55 5.85 5.90 -1.92
CA THR A 55 4.40 6.20 -1.88
C THR A 55 4.01 7.14 -0.74
N SER A 56 4.87 7.36 0.23
CA SER A 56 4.59 8.21 1.40
C SER A 56 5.84 8.92 1.91
N LEU A 57 5.64 10.00 2.66
CA LEU A 57 6.72 10.72 3.33
C LEU A 57 7.46 9.81 4.32
N GLN A 58 6.73 8.95 5.04
CA GLN A 58 7.35 7.97 5.94
C GLN A 58 8.38 7.11 5.22
N ILE A 59 8.03 6.57 4.07
CA ILE A 59 8.90 5.70 3.26
C ILE A 59 10.01 6.52 2.60
N LYS A 60 9.73 7.74 2.15
CA LYS A 60 10.74 8.67 1.63
C LYS A 60 11.85 8.89 2.67
N LEU A 61 11.48 9.27 3.89
CA LEU A 61 12.43 9.51 4.98
C LEU A 61 13.25 8.26 5.35
N GLU A 62 12.63 7.08 5.35
CA GLU A 62 13.34 5.84 5.62
C GLU A 62 14.34 5.48 4.51
N ALA A 63 13.97 5.71 3.25
CA ALA A 63 14.82 5.49 2.10
C ALA A 63 16.00 6.49 2.04
N GLU A 64 15.77 7.75 2.42
CA GLU A 64 16.83 8.77 2.58
C GLU A 64 17.85 8.38 3.64
N LYS A 65 17.40 7.89 4.83
CA LYS A 65 18.29 7.34 5.86
C LYS A 65 19.15 6.20 5.31
N GLY A 66 18.57 5.37 4.46
CA GLY A 66 19.24 4.27 3.78
C GLY A 66 20.14 4.70 2.63
N LYS A 67 20.17 5.99 2.28
CA LYS A 67 20.91 6.56 1.14
C LYS A 67 20.51 5.92 -0.20
N LEU A 68 19.24 5.57 -0.36
CA LEU A 68 18.71 5.11 -1.63
C LEU A 68 18.54 6.28 -2.60
N HIS A 69 18.74 6.06 -3.89
CA HIS A 69 18.51 7.06 -4.92
C HIS A 69 17.01 7.22 -5.17
N LEU A 70 16.44 8.32 -4.70
CA LEU A 70 15.03 8.63 -4.86
C LEU A 70 14.77 9.45 -6.11
N ILE A 71 13.65 9.16 -6.76
CA ILE A 71 13.11 9.97 -7.85
C ILE A 71 11.65 10.31 -7.54
N GLU A 72 11.22 11.53 -7.88
CA GLU A 72 9.91 12.03 -7.44
C GLU A 72 8.78 11.72 -8.40
N ALA A 73 9.06 11.56 -9.66
CA ALA A 73 8.04 11.20 -10.61
C ALA A 73 8.64 10.47 -11.76
N VAL A 74 8.12 9.36 -12.05
CA VAL A 74 8.10 8.91 -13.27
C VAL A 74 7.38 7.85 -13.69
N LEU A 75 6.68 8.13 -14.52
CA LEU A 75 5.61 7.26 -14.59
C LEU A 75 5.52 6.37 -15.80
N ASP A 76 6.50 6.38 -16.60
CA ASP A 76 6.50 5.53 -17.77
C ASP A 76 6.93 4.09 -17.52
N LYS A 77 7.72 3.82 -16.50
CA LYS A 77 8.20 2.43 -16.24
C LYS A 77 8.65 2.23 -14.80
N ILE A 78 7.83 1.60 -14.01
CA ILE A 78 8.26 0.96 -12.77
C ILE A 78 8.50 -0.51 -13.05
N ASP A 79 9.69 -1.01 -12.78
CA ASP A 79 10.02 -2.41 -13.05
C ASP A 79 9.36 -3.33 -12.04
N ILE A 80 9.34 -2.92 -10.75
CA ILE A 80 8.78 -3.73 -9.68
C ILE A 80 8.33 -2.85 -8.52
N VAL A 81 7.14 -3.12 -7.98
CA VAL A 81 6.63 -2.52 -6.74
C VAL A 81 6.69 -3.56 -5.64
N PHE A 82 7.12 -3.14 -4.45
CA PHE A 82 7.02 -3.92 -3.22
C PHE A 82 6.09 -3.22 -2.24
N ASP A 83 5.02 -3.89 -1.85
CA ASP A 83 4.01 -3.30 -0.96
C ASP A 83 3.40 -4.34 -0.02
N GLY A 84 2.65 -3.90 0.98
CA GLY A 84 1.88 -4.75 1.87
C GLY A 84 0.43 -4.92 1.43
N ALA A 85 -0.33 -5.73 2.18
CA ALA A 85 -1.77 -5.80 2.10
C ALA A 85 -2.40 -5.89 3.49
N ASP A 86 -3.65 -5.45 3.59
CA ASP A 86 -4.43 -5.56 4.83
C ASP A 86 -5.10 -6.93 4.93
N GLN A 87 -5.66 -7.43 3.81
CA GLN A 87 -6.19 -8.79 3.68
C GLN A 87 -5.95 -9.33 2.26
N ILE A 88 -5.80 -10.65 2.16
CA ILE A 88 -5.60 -11.38 0.90
C ILE A 88 -6.49 -12.60 0.92
N ASP A 89 -7.28 -12.84 -0.14
CA ASP A 89 -8.03 -14.08 -0.30
C ASP A 89 -7.26 -15.14 -1.11
N LYS A 90 -7.83 -16.33 -1.22
CA LYS A 90 -7.26 -17.44 -1.97
C LYS A 90 -7.10 -17.15 -3.48
N GLU A 91 -7.89 -16.25 -4.02
CA GLU A 91 -7.86 -15.82 -5.41
C GLU A 91 -6.88 -14.66 -5.65
N LYS A 92 -6.14 -14.25 -4.60
CA LYS A 92 -5.19 -13.13 -4.61
C LYS A 92 -5.84 -11.76 -4.82
N ASN A 93 -7.12 -11.63 -4.51
CA ASN A 93 -7.71 -10.31 -4.35
C ASN A 93 -7.18 -9.69 -3.05
N LEU A 94 -7.14 -8.34 -3.00
CA LEU A 94 -6.52 -7.62 -1.90
C LEU A 94 -7.46 -6.56 -1.35
N ILE A 95 -7.46 -6.39 -0.02
CA ILE A 95 -7.82 -5.12 0.60
C ILE A 95 -6.53 -4.42 1.01
N LYS A 96 -6.40 -3.15 0.62
CA LYS A 96 -5.27 -2.27 0.91
C LYS A 96 -5.75 -0.90 1.37
N GLY A 97 -4.82 -0.08 1.84
CA GLY A 97 -5.10 1.32 2.17
C GLY A 97 -5.27 1.60 3.66
N GLY A 98 -5.02 0.61 4.53
CA GLY A 98 -5.02 0.81 5.98
C GLY A 98 -4.05 1.90 6.45
N GLY A 99 -2.92 2.07 5.77
CA GLY A 99 -1.90 3.09 6.06
C GLY A 99 -2.20 4.49 5.50
N GLY A 100 -3.20 4.65 4.64
CA GLY A 100 -3.61 5.96 4.10
C GLY A 100 -2.85 6.45 2.86
N ALA A 101 -1.95 5.67 2.29
CA ALA A 101 -1.20 6.02 1.08
C ALA A 101 -1.82 5.41 -0.21
N LEU A 102 -3.07 4.98 -0.14
CA LEU A 102 -3.72 4.11 -1.12
C LEU A 102 -3.73 4.66 -2.56
N LEU A 103 -3.91 5.96 -2.78
CA LEU A 103 -3.88 6.54 -4.12
C LEU A 103 -2.49 6.43 -4.74
N ARG A 104 -1.44 6.81 -4.01
CA ARG A 104 -0.06 6.71 -4.50
C ARG A 104 0.36 5.25 -4.69
N GLU A 105 -0.03 4.35 -3.77
CA GLU A 105 0.17 2.91 -3.93
C GLU A 105 -0.48 2.39 -5.21
N ASN A 106 -1.74 2.77 -5.47
CA ASN A 106 -2.47 2.36 -6.66
C ASN A 106 -1.83 2.89 -7.95
N ILE A 107 -1.38 4.14 -7.96
CA ILE A 107 -0.65 4.73 -9.09
C ILE A 107 0.60 3.90 -9.42
N LEU A 108 1.44 3.57 -8.40
CA LEU A 108 2.65 2.81 -8.63
C LEU A 108 2.37 1.36 -9.05
N ILE A 109 1.36 0.72 -8.46
CA ILE A 109 0.94 -0.64 -8.80
C ILE A 109 0.50 -0.73 -10.26
N ASN A 110 -0.30 0.24 -10.74
CA ASN A 110 -0.76 0.26 -12.12
C ASN A 110 0.34 0.58 -13.14
N ALA A 111 1.38 1.33 -12.73
CA ALA A 111 2.53 1.63 -13.57
C ALA A 111 3.59 0.51 -13.59
N ALA A 112 3.48 -0.49 -12.73
CA ALA A 112 4.52 -1.48 -12.52
C ALA A 112 4.38 -2.69 -13.45
N LYS A 113 5.51 -3.18 -13.98
CA LYS A 113 5.57 -4.45 -14.70
C LYS A 113 5.33 -5.65 -13.79
N LYS A 114 5.75 -5.53 -12.53
CA LYS A 114 5.62 -6.59 -11.51
C LYS A 114 5.25 -5.98 -10.17
N VAL A 115 4.30 -6.64 -9.47
CA VAL A 115 3.92 -6.28 -8.10
C VAL A 115 4.24 -7.45 -7.18
N VAL A 116 4.89 -7.14 -6.07
CA VAL A 116 5.21 -8.10 -5.00
C VAL A 116 4.53 -7.65 -3.73
N ILE A 117 3.59 -8.45 -3.26
CA ILE A 117 2.89 -8.22 -2.00
C ILE A 117 3.59 -8.99 -0.88
N MET A 118 4.04 -8.25 0.13
CA MET A 118 4.70 -8.78 1.31
C MET A 118 3.68 -8.85 2.46
N ALA A 119 3.23 -10.06 2.76
CA ALA A 119 2.21 -10.28 3.77
C ALA A 119 2.54 -11.53 4.60
N ASP A 120 2.35 -11.43 5.90
CA ASP A 120 2.41 -12.58 6.80
C ASP A 120 1.12 -13.40 6.75
N SER A 121 1.13 -14.59 7.35
CA SER A 121 0.00 -15.52 7.31
C SER A 121 -1.30 -14.95 7.91
N SER A 122 -1.23 -13.98 8.81
CA SER A 122 -2.41 -13.36 9.42
C SER A 122 -3.24 -12.51 8.45
N LYS A 123 -2.66 -12.17 7.29
CA LYS A 123 -3.34 -11.39 6.24
C LYS A 123 -4.18 -12.26 5.31
N PHE A 124 -3.96 -13.56 5.29
CA PHE A 124 -4.72 -14.47 4.45
C PHE A 124 -6.06 -14.82 5.08
N VAL A 125 -7.14 -14.58 4.33
CA VAL A 125 -8.51 -14.75 4.80
C VAL A 125 -9.34 -15.56 3.81
N THR A 126 -10.36 -16.28 4.31
CA THR A 126 -11.32 -16.97 3.45
C THR A 126 -12.29 -15.99 2.78
N ASN A 127 -12.71 -14.97 3.52
CA ASN A 127 -13.57 -13.90 3.04
C ASN A 127 -13.09 -12.58 3.63
N PHE A 128 -13.20 -11.50 2.88
CA PHE A 128 -12.90 -10.18 3.39
C PHE A 128 -13.93 -9.72 4.43
N ASN A 129 -13.44 -9.16 5.52
CA ASN A 129 -14.25 -8.65 6.63
C ASN A 129 -13.76 -7.33 7.20
N ARG A 130 -12.72 -6.74 6.60
CA ARG A 130 -12.27 -5.39 6.95
C ARG A 130 -13.03 -4.34 6.14
N ASP A 131 -13.09 -3.14 6.69
CA ASP A 131 -13.59 -1.99 5.97
C ASP A 131 -12.72 -1.73 4.73
N VAL A 132 -13.35 -1.36 3.63
CA VAL A 132 -12.68 -1.01 2.37
C VAL A 132 -12.38 0.49 2.40
N PRO A 133 -11.11 0.91 2.38
CA PRO A 133 -10.76 2.32 2.33
C PRO A 133 -11.02 2.92 0.96
N VAL A 134 -11.69 4.06 0.93
CA VAL A 134 -11.93 4.85 -0.29
C VAL A 134 -11.40 6.25 -0.06
N GLU A 135 -10.40 6.65 -0.83
CA GLU A 135 -9.86 8.02 -0.77
C GLU A 135 -10.73 8.94 -1.62
N VAL A 136 -11.16 10.05 -1.03
CA VAL A 136 -12.14 10.95 -1.62
C VAL A 136 -11.71 12.39 -1.44
N HIS A 137 -11.80 13.19 -2.49
CA HIS A 137 -11.61 14.64 -2.38
C HIS A 137 -12.67 15.23 -1.43
N PRO A 138 -12.32 16.13 -0.50
CA PRO A 138 -13.27 16.65 0.50
C PRO A 138 -14.57 17.20 -0.07
N LEU A 139 -14.54 17.86 -1.22
CA LEU A 139 -15.73 18.38 -1.91
C LEU A 139 -16.67 17.28 -2.41
N ALA A 140 -16.13 16.10 -2.76
CA ALA A 140 -16.92 14.97 -3.24
C ALA A 140 -17.48 14.08 -2.10
N ARG A 141 -17.19 14.40 -0.84
CA ARG A 141 -17.57 13.60 0.33
C ARG A 141 -19.03 13.14 0.31
N ASN A 142 -19.95 14.07 0.15
CA ASN A 142 -21.39 13.76 0.24
C ASN A 142 -21.87 12.89 -0.92
N THR A 143 -21.34 13.10 -2.12
CA THR A 143 -21.67 12.31 -3.29
C THR A 143 -21.12 10.88 -3.16
N ALA A 144 -19.84 10.74 -2.78
CA ALA A 144 -19.23 9.45 -2.53
C ALA A 144 -19.96 8.68 -1.43
N PHE A 145 -20.29 9.35 -0.32
CA PHE A 145 -21.04 8.77 0.78
C PHE A 145 -22.38 8.17 0.31
N LYS A 146 -23.18 8.94 -0.44
CA LYS A 146 -24.45 8.47 -1.01
C LYS A 146 -24.26 7.30 -1.99
N SER A 147 -23.23 7.34 -2.81
CA SER A 147 -22.93 6.26 -3.78
C SER A 147 -22.56 4.96 -3.07
N ILE A 148 -21.75 5.03 -2.00
CA ILE A 148 -21.37 3.86 -1.22
C ILE A 148 -22.59 3.26 -0.51
N LEU A 149 -23.47 4.10 0.07
CA LEU A 149 -24.71 3.62 0.67
C LEU A 149 -25.62 2.88 -0.33
N LYS A 150 -25.72 3.37 -1.57
CA LYS A 150 -26.54 2.74 -2.63
C LYS A 150 -26.09 1.32 -2.98
N ILE A 151 -24.80 1.04 -2.83
CA ILE A 151 -24.24 -0.29 -3.08
C ILE A 151 -24.12 -1.15 -1.82
N GLY A 152 -24.77 -0.72 -0.72
CA GLY A 152 -24.87 -1.48 0.53
C GLY A 152 -23.67 -1.30 1.48
N GLY A 153 -22.74 -0.39 1.19
CA GLY A 153 -21.65 -0.05 2.10
C GLY A 153 -22.09 0.91 3.20
N LYS A 154 -21.44 0.85 4.34
CA LYS A 154 -21.64 1.79 5.47
C LYS A 154 -20.36 2.62 5.63
N PRO A 155 -20.24 3.77 4.94
CA PRO A 155 -19.05 4.59 4.99
C PRO A 155 -18.97 5.38 6.30
N ARG A 156 -17.76 5.53 6.83
CA ARG A 156 -17.44 6.47 7.91
C ARG A 156 -16.13 7.18 7.59
N ILE A 157 -16.02 8.43 7.98
CA ILE A 157 -14.78 9.19 7.80
C ILE A 157 -13.70 8.58 8.71
N ARG A 158 -12.52 8.28 8.15
CA ARG A 158 -11.37 7.89 8.95
C ARG A 158 -10.92 9.05 9.84
N THR A 159 -10.70 8.76 11.10
CA THR A 159 -10.24 9.75 12.07
C THR A 159 -8.93 9.31 12.73
N LEU A 160 -8.17 10.29 13.16
CA LEU A 160 -7.07 10.14 14.11
C LEU A 160 -7.62 10.01 15.54
N GLU A 161 -6.74 9.78 16.49
CA GLU A 161 -7.06 9.92 17.91
C GLU A 161 -7.72 11.29 18.16
N ARG A 162 -8.64 11.34 19.11
CA ARG A 162 -9.46 12.52 19.45
C ARG A 162 -10.48 12.95 18.38
N GLY A 163 -10.72 12.11 17.36
CA GLY A 163 -11.78 12.34 16.38
C GLY A 163 -11.47 13.32 15.25
N TYR A 164 -10.24 13.81 15.13
CA TYR A 164 -9.86 14.66 14.00
C TYR A 164 -9.84 13.84 12.69
N PRO A 165 -10.37 14.36 11.57
CA PRO A 165 -10.30 13.67 10.29
C PRO A 165 -8.85 13.36 9.90
N PHE A 166 -8.63 12.13 9.42
CA PHE A 166 -7.35 11.78 8.79
C PHE A 166 -7.31 12.41 7.40
N ILE A 167 -6.29 13.21 7.15
CA ILE A 167 -6.03 13.81 5.83
C ILE A 167 -4.85 13.08 5.21
N THR A 168 -5.03 12.60 3.97
CA THR A 168 -3.96 11.95 3.21
C THR A 168 -2.88 12.96 2.79
N GLU A 169 -1.71 12.47 2.39
CA GLU A 169 -0.66 13.34 1.83
C GLU A 169 -1.07 14.02 0.50
N ASN A 170 -2.22 13.67 -0.05
CA ASN A 170 -2.80 14.29 -1.24
C ASN A 170 -3.86 15.35 -0.89
N GLY A 171 -4.08 15.64 0.40
CA GLY A 171 -5.13 16.56 0.87
C GLY A 171 -6.54 15.97 0.86
N ASN A 172 -6.67 14.66 0.68
CA ASN A 172 -7.95 13.96 0.64
C ASN A 172 -8.35 13.39 1.99
N ILE A 173 -9.63 13.03 2.14
CA ILE A 173 -10.14 12.23 3.25
C ILE A 173 -10.25 10.76 2.86
N ILE A 174 -10.34 9.88 3.84
CA ILE A 174 -10.64 8.46 3.62
C ILE A 174 -11.99 8.12 4.22
N LEU A 175 -12.81 7.44 3.43
CA LEU A 175 -14.02 6.76 3.90
C LEU A 175 -13.69 5.29 4.13
N ASP A 176 -13.76 4.83 5.37
CA ASP A 176 -13.69 3.41 5.71
C ASP A 176 -15.09 2.82 5.54
N CYS A 177 -15.27 1.97 4.54
CA CYS A 177 -16.56 1.49 4.09
C CYS A 177 -16.79 0.04 4.52
N ASN A 178 -17.72 -0.16 5.46
CA ASN A 178 -18.09 -1.50 5.91
C ASN A 178 -19.14 -2.10 4.97
N PHE A 179 -18.80 -3.21 4.33
CA PHE A 179 -19.68 -4.01 3.47
C PHE A 179 -20.06 -5.34 4.12
N GLY A 180 -19.74 -5.53 5.41
CA GLY A 180 -19.85 -6.84 6.05
C GLY A 180 -18.86 -7.84 5.44
N VAL A 181 -19.28 -9.11 5.32
CA VAL A 181 -18.45 -10.15 4.72
C VAL A 181 -18.55 -10.11 3.20
N ILE A 182 -17.43 -9.80 2.53
CA ILE A 182 -17.36 -9.70 1.06
C ILE A 182 -16.97 -11.07 0.50
N LYS A 183 -17.93 -11.73 -0.15
CA LYS A 183 -17.73 -13.07 -0.76
C LYS A 183 -17.31 -12.98 -2.22
N LYS A 184 -17.64 -11.90 -2.94
CA LYS A 184 -17.37 -11.70 -4.36
C LYS A 184 -16.74 -10.33 -4.61
N PRO A 185 -15.43 -10.15 -4.33
CA PRO A 185 -14.79 -8.86 -4.37
C PRO A 185 -14.86 -8.17 -5.75
N LYS A 186 -14.82 -8.92 -6.84
CA LYS A 186 -14.93 -8.35 -8.21
C LYS A 186 -16.25 -7.62 -8.49
N LEU A 187 -17.31 -7.92 -7.74
CA LEU A 187 -18.58 -7.21 -7.84
C LEU A 187 -18.64 -5.98 -6.93
N SER A 188 -17.70 -5.87 -6.00
CA SER A 188 -17.66 -4.80 -4.98
C SER A 188 -16.71 -3.67 -5.34
N LEU A 189 -15.78 -3.89 -6.29
CA LEU A 189 -14.83 -2.88 -6.74
C LEU A 189 -15.50 -2.00 -7.81
N ILE A 190 -16.21 -0.99 -7.34
CA ILE A 190 -16.67 0.09 -8.20
C ILE A 190 -15.55 1.13 -8.19
N HIS A 191 -15.01 1.41 -9.38
CA HIS A 191 -14.17 2.56 -9.60
C HIS A 191 -15.03 3.82 -9.44
N ILE A 192 -14.79 4.59 -8.39
CA ILE A 192 -15.39 5.92 -8.17
C ILE A 192 -14.37 6.97 -8.53
#